data_a27caac2e656cc7da56cc245de9ea118
#
_entry.id   a27caac2e656cc7da56cc245de9ea118
#
_cell.length_a   1.000
_cell.length_b   1.000
_cell.length_c   1.000
_cell.angle_alpha   90.00
_cell.angle_beta   90.00
_cell.angle_gamma   90.00
#
_symmetry.space_group_name_H-M   'P 1'
#
loop_
_entity.id
_entity.type
_entity.pdbx_description
1 polymer ?
#
loop_
_entity_poly.entity_id
_entity_poly.type
_entity_poly.pdbx_seq_one_letter_code
_entity_poly.pdbx_strand_id
1 'polypeptide(L)'
;MADVLEPFVGYANGASCSMRNLSSAAWIVFAPSSALVSFKGICIGQSTNNIVEYSALIKLLFDTISHGIRQLVVGLDSQLVILQLTGVYSIRNPAIYCMFLRVRILERHFDSIQYLNIF
;
A
#
# COMPACT_ATOMS: atom_id res chain seq x y z
N MET A 1 -1.93 -2.69 -33.24
CA MET A 1 -0.91 -2.14 -32.35
C MET A 1 -1.33 -2.36 -30.91
N ALA A 2 -0.45 -2.93 -30.11
CA ALA A 2 -0.76 -3.11 -28.71
C ALA A 2 -0.66 -1.76 -28.00
N ASP A 3 -1.72 -1.38 -27.29
CA ASP A 3 -1.69 -0.19 -26.47
C ASP A 3 -0.90 -0.49 -25.21
N VAL A 4 0.10 0.33 -24.94
CA VAL A 4 0.80 0.29 -23.67
C VAL A 4 -0.05 1.07 -22.67
N LEU A 5 -0.69 0.35 -21.76
CA LEU A 5 -1.46 0.99 -20.72
C LEU A 5 -0.50 1.53 -19.65
N GLU A 6 -0.55 2.82 -19.44
CA GLU A 6 0.21 3.44 -18.36
C GLU A 6 -0.43 3.07 -17.02
N PRO A 7 0.40 2.83 -15.99
CA PRO A 7 -0.13 2.46 -14.70
C PRO A 7 -0.78 3.64 -13.96
N PHE A 8 -1.72 3.33 -13.11
CA PHE A 8 -2.17 4.22 -12.06
C PHE A 8 -1.07 4.30 -10.99
N VAL A 9 -1.04 5.38 -10.25
CA VAL A 9 -0.04 5.59 -9.19
C VAL A 9 -0.77 5.75 -7.87
N GLY A 10 -0.40 4.95 -6.89
CA GLY A 10 -0.95 5.03 -5.55
C GLY A 10 0.14 5.29 -4.53
N TYR A 11 -0.19 6.04 -3.50
CA TYR A 11 0.68 6.27 -2.35
C TYR A 11 -0.07 5.88 -1.10
N ALA A 12 0.61 5.17 -0.21
CA ALA A 12 0.06 4.77 1.07
C ALA A 12 1.03 5.15 2.18
N ASN A 13 0.48 5.64 3.28
CA ASN A 13 1.28 6.02 4.44
C ASN A 13 0.52 5.71 5.72
N GLY A 14 1.23 5.12 6.67
CA GLY A 14 0.73 4.90 8.01
C GLY A 14 1.53 5.72 9.00
N ALA A 15 0.85 6.25 10.00
CA ALA A 15 1.48 7.01 11.07
C ALA A 15 0.90 6.59 12.41
N SER A 16 1.75 6.51 13.42
CA SER A 16 1.29 6.30 14.80
C SER A 16 1.81 7.42 15.68
N CYS A 17 0.96 7.84 16.61
CA CYS A 17 1.28 8.84 17.61
C CYS A 17 1.29 8.17 18.97
N SER A 18 2.50 7.95 19.53
CA SER A 18 2.66 7.24 20.79
C SER A 18 2.07 8.00 21.98
N MET A 19 2.02 9.33 21.91
CA MET A 19 1.49 10.15 22.99
C MET A 19 -0.03 10.00 23.16
N ARG A 20 -0.75 9.63 22.11
CA ARG A 20 -2.21 9.48 22.12
C ARG A 20 -2.66 8.05 21.86
N ASN A 21 -1.72 7.11 21.69
CA ASN A 21 -2.02 5.74 21.31
C ASN A 21 -2.93 5.64 20.07
N LEU A 22 -2.72 6.57 19.13
CA LEU A 22 -3.53 6.63 17.92
C LEU A 22 -2.67 6.36 16.70
N SER A 23 -3.25 5.63 15.77
CA SER A 23 -2.63 5.37 14.48
C SER A 23 -3.61 5.72 13.37
N SER A 24 -3.06 6.13 12.25
CA SER A 24 -3.87 6.47 11.08
C SER A 24 -3.23 5.89 9.83
N ALA A 25 -4.05 5.57 8.85
CA ALA A 25 -3.62 5.17 7.53
C ALA A 25 -4.25 6.10 6.50
N ALA A 26 -3.49 6.49 5.51
CA ALA A 26 -3.97 7.31 4.42
C ALA A 26 -3.46 6.76 3.10
N TRP A 27 -4.24 6.93 2.04
CA TRP A 27 -3.82 6.54 0.71
C TRP A 27 -4.45 7.47 -0.32
N ILE A 28 -3.75 7.59 -1.44
CA ILE A 28 -4.16 8.45 -2.55
C ILE A 28 -3.85 7.73 -3.86
N VAL A 29 -4.74 7.86 -4.83
CA VAL A 29 -4.60 7.21 -6.12
C VAL A 29 -4.77 8.25 -7.22
N PHE A 30 -3.84 8.24 -8.17
CA PHE A 30 -3.88 9.08 -9.36
C PHE A 30 -3.97 8.22 -10.60
N ALA A 31 -4.76 8.68 -11.56
CA ALA A 31 -4.80 8.10 -12.89
C ALA A 31 -3.50 8.41 -13.65
N PRO A 32 -3.22 7.71 -14.77
CA PRO A 32 -2.06 8.03 -15.62
C PRO A 32 -2.03 9.49 -16.08
N SER A 33 -3.19 10.11 -16.22
CA SER A 33 -3.32 11.53 -16.56
C SER A 33 -2.98 12.49 -15.43
N SER A 34 -2.62 11.96 -14.25
CA SER A 34 -2.44 12.70 -13.00
C SER A 34 -3.75 13.20 -12.37
N ALA A 35 -4.89 12.78 -12.90
CA ALA A 35 -6.16 13.09 -12.27
C ALA A 35 -6.32 12.32 -10.97
N LEU A 36 -6.86 12.96 -9.94
CA LEU A 36 -7.13 12.31 -8.66
C LEU A 36 -8.28 11.32 -8.81
N VAL A 37 -8.04 10.06 -8.42
CA VAL A 37 -9.06 9.01 -8.42
C VAL A 37 -9.65 8.83 -7.02
N SER A 38 -8.81 8.80 -6.00
CA SER A 38 -9.24 8.54 -4.63
C SER A 38 -8.26 9.14 -3.64
N PHE A 39 -8.79 9.68 -2.55
CA PHE A 39 -8.00 10.12 -1.40
C PHE A 39 -8.79 9.78 -0.16
N LYS A 40 -8.23 8.95 0.71
CA LYS A 40 -8.92 8.48 1.91
C LYS A 40 -7.95 8.36 3.07
N GLY A 41 -8.53 8.44 4.27
CA GLY A 41 -7.79 8.20 5.49
C GLY A 41 -8.71 7.58 6.54
N ILE A 42 -8.13 6.76 7.40
CA ILE A 42 -8.84 6.12 8.49
C ILE A 42 -8.03 6.19 9.76
N CYS A 43 -8.74 6.22 10.89
CA CYS A 43 -8.14 6.06 12.20
C CYS A 43 -8.18 4.58 12.57
N ILE A 44 -7.02 4.01 12.95
CA ILE A 44 -6.90 2.57 13.21
C ILE A 44 -6.93 2.28 14.70
N GLY A 45 -6.69 3.27 15.56
CA GLY A 45 -6.52 3.07 16.97
C GLY A 45 -5.07 2.77 17.30
N GLN A 46 -4.84 2.02 18.38
CA GLN A 46 -3.49 1.71 18.83
C GLN A 46 -2.86 0.62 17.96
N SER A 47 -1.68 0.90 17.40
CA SER A 47 -0.97 -0.07 16.58
C SER A 47 0.50 0.32 16.44
N THR A 48 1.33 -0.63 16.01
CA THR A 48 2.74 -0.37 15.73
C THR A 48 2.90 0.25 14.35
N ASN A 49 4.01 0.95 14.12
CA ASN A 49 4.29 1.58 12.83
C ASN A 49 4.21 0.60 11.68
N ASN A 50 4.81 -0.58 11.83
CA ASN A 50 4.87 -1.56 10.75
C ASN A 50 3.49 -2.10 10.39
N ILE A 51 2.64 -2.37 11.38
CA ILE A 51 1.26 -2.80 11.15
C ILE A 51 0.46 -1.70 10.46
N VAL A 52 0.64 -0.45 10.86
CA VAL A 52 -0.08 0.68 10.26
C VAL A 52 0.32 0.87 8.81
N GLU A 53 1.61 0.72 8.50
CA GLU A 53 2.10 0.80 7.11
C GLU A 53 1.48 -0.29 6.23
N TYR A 54 1.45 -1.53 6.71
CA TYR A 54 0.79 -2.62 5.97
C TYR A 54 -0.71 -2.38 5.85
N SER A 55 -1.34 -1.84 6.89
CA SER A 55 -2.78 -1.53 6.85
C SER A 55 -3.09 -0.50 5.77
N ALA A 56 -2.27 0.55 5.66
CA ALA A 56 -2.43 1.57 4.63
C ALA A 56 -2.28 0.96 3.23
N LEU A 57 -1.27 0.11 3.04
CA LEU A 57 -1.06 -0.58 1.77
C LEU A 57 -2.23 -1.48 1.41
N ILE A 58 -2.71 -2.28 2.35
CA ILE A 58 -3.86 -3.17 2.12
C ILE A 58 -5.10 -2.37 1.71
N LYS A 59 -5.35 -1.25 2.38
CA LYS A 59 -6.49 -0.38 2.05
C LYS A 59 -6.34 0.25 0.67
N LEU A 60 -5.13 0.67 0.30
CA LEU A 60 -4.85 1.16 -1.03
C LEU A 60 -5.16 0.10 -2.09
N LEU A 61 -4.73 -1.14 -1.87
CA LEU A 61 -4.95 -2.23 -2.83
C LEU A 61 -6.44 -2.55 -2.96
N PHE A 62 -7.18 -2.61 -1.86
CA PHE A 62 -8.63 -2.79 -1.92
C PHE A 62 -9.31 -1.68 -2.71
N ASP A 63 -8.93 -0.43 -2.46
CA ASP A 63 -9.53 0.72 -3.12
C ASP A 63 -9.26 0.68 -4.64
N THR A 64 -8.03 0.41 -5.03
CA THR A 64 -7.65 0.33 -6.44
C THR A 64 -8.34 -0.85 -7.15
N ILE A 65 -8.45 -1.99 -6.49
CA ILE A 65 -9.17 -3.14 -7.03
C ILE A 65 -10.64 -2.80 -7.24
N SER A 66 -11.26 -2.09 -6.29
CA SER A 66 -12.67 -1.70 -6.40
C SER A 66 -12.93 -0.74 -7.57
N HIS A 67 -11.92 -0.01 -8.00
CA HIS A 67 -11.99 0.87 -9.16
C HIS A 67 -11.62 0.17 -10.48
N GLY A 68 -11.38 -1.13 -10.45
CA GLY A 68 -11.02 -1.89 -11.64
C GLY A 68 -9.61 -1.63 -12.15
N ILE A 69 -8.74 -1.10 -11.32
CA ILE A 69 -7.37 -0.78 -11.69
C ILE A 69 -6.55 -2.08 -11.68
N ARG A 70 -5.86 -2.36 -12.81
CA ARG A 70 -5.10 -3.60 -12.97
C ARG A 70 -3.60 -3.36 -13.14
N GLN A 71 -3.18 -2.12 -13.33
CA GLN A 71 -1.78 -1.75 -13.42
C GLN A 71 -1.51 -0.62 -12.44
N LEU A 72 -0.63 -0.87 -11.48
CA LEU A 72 -0.43 0.03 -10.36
C LEU A 72 1.04 0.14 -9.99
N VAL A 73 1.49 1.35 -9.80
CA VAL A 73 2.77 1.65 -9.15
C VAL A 73 2.45 2.20 -7.77
N VAL A 74 3.00 1.60 -6.74
CA VAL A 74 2.75 1.96 -5.34
C VAL A 74 3.99 2.63 -4.77
N GLY A 75 3.83 3.85 -4.28
CA GLY A 75 4.86 4.56 -3.53
C GLY A 75 4.65 4.35 -2.04
N LEU A 76 5.68 3.88 -1.35
CA LEU A 76 5.67 3.66 0.10
C LEU A 76 6.84 4.39 0.73
N ASP A 77 6.58 5.00 1.87
CA ASP A 77 7.56 5.70 2.68
C ASP A 77 8.41 4.72 3.50
N SER A 78 7.86 3.57 3.87
CA SER A 78 8.55 2.59 4.70
C SER A 78 9.51 1.74 3.87
N GLN A 79 10.81 1.95 4.03
CA GLN A 79 11.83 1.12 3.41
C GLN A 79 11.74 -0.33 3.90
N LEU A 80 11.42 -0.54 5.18
CA LEU A 80 11.29 -1.88 5.74
C LEU A 80 10.21 -2.69 5.02
N VAL A 81 9.04 -2.10 4.80
CA VAL A 81 7.94 -2.78 4.09
C VAL A 81 8.37 -3.12 2.66
N ILE A 82 9.02 -2.19 1.97
CA ILE A 82 9.54 -2.43 0.61
C ILE A 82 10.51 -3.62 0.61
N LEU A 83 11.44 -3.66 1.54
CA LEU A 83 12.42 -4.74 1.61
C LEU A 83 11.78 -6.09 1.94
N GLN A 84 10.73 -6.09 2.72
CA GLN A 84 9.96 -7.31 2.99
C GLN A 84 9.18 -7.75 1.75
N LEU A 85 8.54 -6.82 1.04
CA LEU A 85 7.76 -7.13 -0.17
C LEU A 85 8.64 -7.61 -1.31
N THR A 86 9.87 -7.12 -1.41
CA THR A 86 10.81 -7.54 -2.45
C THR A 86 11.63 -8.78 -2.07
N GLY A 87 11.42 -9.32 -0.89
CA GLY A 87 12.09 -10.55 -0.44
C GLY A 87 13.50 -10.35 0.09
N VAL A 88 13.97 -9.12 0.23
CA VAL A 88 15.31 -8.83 0.78
C VAL A 88 15.36 -9.12 2.27
N TYR A 89 14.31 -8.76 3.00
CA TYR A 89 14.18 -9.05 4.43
C TYR A 89 13.11 -10.10 4.66
N SER A 90 13.42 -11.08 5.52
CA SER A 90 12.43 -12.04 5.97
C SER A 90 11.55 -11.45 7.08
N ILE A 91 10.33 -11.95 7.17
CA ILE A 91 9.35 -11.50 8.17
C ILE A 91 9.24 -12.60 9.23
N ARG A 92 9.54 -12.25 10.47
CA ARG A 92 9.49 -13.19 11.60
C ARG A 92 8.29 -13.00 12.51
N ASN A 93 7.75 -11.77 12.54
CA ASN A 93 6.58 -11.48 13.37
C ASN A 93 5.34 -12.08 12.72
N PRO A 94 4.57 -12.95 13.42
CA PRO A 94 3.40 -13.61 12.82
C PRO A 94 2.31 -12.64 12.37
N ALA A 95 2.09 -11.57 13.10
CA ALA A 95 1.07 -10.59 12.73
C ALA A 95 1.44 -9.86 11.43
N ILE A 96 2.70 -9.45 11.30
CA ILE A 96 3.21 -8.82 10.09
C ILE A 96 3.18 -9.82 8.93
N TYR A 97 3.55 -11.06 9.18
CA TYR A 97 3.54 -12.10 8.14
C TYR A 97 2.13 -12.32 7.59
N CYS A 98 1.11 -12.32 8.47
CA CYS A 98 -0.28 -12.42 8.03
C CYS A 98 -0.68 -11.26 7.13
N MET A 99 -0.27 -10.04 7.45
CA MET A 99 -0.56 -8.88 6.64
C MET A 99 0.18 -8.95 5.29
N PHE A 100 1.43 -9.39 5.31
CA PHE A 100 2.20 -9.63 4.09
C PHE A 100 1.50 -10.62 3.17
N LEU A 101 0.99 -11.73 3.71
CA LEU A 101 0.26 -12.72 2.91
C LEU A 101 -1.03 -12.13 2.32
N ARG A 102 -1.72 -11.28 3.05
CA ARG A 102 -2.90 -10.59 2.53
C ARG A 102 -2.55 -9.69 1.35
N VAL A 103 -1.42 -8.99 1.42
CA VAL A 103 -0.93 -8.20 0.29
C VAL A 103 -0.67 -9.11 -0.92
N ARG A 104 0.00 -10.24 -0.71
CA ARG A 104 0.27 -11.20 -1.80
C ARG A 104 -1.00 -11.69 -2.47
N ILE A 105 -2.05 -11.96 -1.68
CA ILE A 105 -3.34 -12.39 -2.22
C ILE A 105 -3.97 -11.27 -3.06
N LEU A 106 -3.93 -10.04 -2.56
CA LEU A 106 -4.50 -8.89 -3.27
C LEU A 106 -3.74 -8.58 -4.56
N GLU A 107 -2.43 -8.81 -4.58
CA GLU A 107 -1.62 -8.61 -5.79
C GLU A 107 -2.09 -9.42 -6.99
N ARG A 108 -2.76 -10.53 -6.75
CA ARG A 108 -3.28 -11.40 -7.82
C ARG A 108 -4.34 -10.74 -8.68
N HIS A 109 -4.95 -9.67 -8.20
CA HIS A 109 -5.94 -8.91 -8.96
C HIS A 109 -5.32 -7.96 -9.98
N PHE A 110 -4.00 -7.76 -9.93
CA PHE A 110 -3.30 -6.85 -10.82
C PHE A 110 -2.55 -7.61 -11.89
N ASP A 111 -2.55 -7.05 -13.10
CA ASP A 111 -1.69 -7.54 -14.17
C ASP A 111 -0.24 -7.12 -13.95
N SER A 112 -0.06 -5.96 -13.34
CA SER A 112 1.26 -5.42 -13.01
C SER A 112 1.16 -4.58 -11.75
N ILE A 113 2.07 -4.83 -10.81
CA ILE A 113 2.20 -4.02 -9.61
C ILE A 113 3.68 -3.85 -9.27
N GLN A 114 4.09 -2.63 -8.98
CA GLN A 114 5.45 -2.29 -8.59
C GLN A 114 5.42 -1.48 -7.31
N TYR A 115 6.44 -1.66 -6.48
CA TYR A 115 6.61 -0.90 -5.25
C TYR A 115 7.85 -0.02 -5.35
N LEU A 116 7.70 1.25 -5.03
CA LEU A 116 8.79 2.23 -5.01
C LEU A 116 8.89 2.85 -3.63
N ASN A 117 10.11 2.97 -3.13
CA ASN A 117 10.36 3.69 -1.89
C ASN A 117 10.39 5.19 -2.20
N ILE A 118 9.58 5.94 -1.50
CA ILE A 118 9.52 7.40 -1.62
C ILE A 118 9.98 8.03 -0.31
N PHE A 119 10.58 9.21 -0.41
CA PHE A 119 11.09 9.93 0.75
C PHE A 119 10.28 11.18 0.99
#